data_2474339315bec8f5aef3bd3fa3d350fc
#
_entry.id   2474339315bec8f5aef3bd3fa3d350fc
#
_cell.length_a   1.000
_cell.length_b   1.000
_cell.length_c   1.000
_cell.angle_alpha   90.00
_cell.angle_beta   90.00
_cell.angle_gamma   90.00
#
_symmetry.space_group_name_H-M   'P 1'
#
loop_
_entity.id
_entity.type
_entity.pdbx_description
1 polymer ?
#
loop_
_entity_poly.entity_id
_entity_poly.type
_entity_poly.pdbx_seq_one_letter_code
_entity_poly.pdbx_strand_id
1 'polypeptide(L)'
;MAGAAGLIAACAALAQGPAAAPGYQVRRSEQALAGQPTRWQPAPGAPVSEWRPAGNAGSWQAAPVQSTFSKAAAPDTALRLAEVPPAHLARTRALLTELNARPTPQKAIVVDLPADVLFDFDKADLRPDAEPALARAAELLQGYPEAPVRVRGHTDARGSDAYNEALSLRRAQRVAERLAAAAGTRTLQTEGLGRREPVAPNTTPDGRDDPEGRQKNRRVEIVIGPRTAGG
;
A
#
# COMPACT_ATOMS: atom_id res chain seq x y z
N MET A 1 -46.70 -26.05 -56.12
CA MET A 1 -46.69 -27.17 -55.14
C MET A 1 -45.82 -26.78 -53.99
N ALA A 2 -46.40 -26.57 -52.98
CA ALA A 2 -46.29 -26.59 -51.53
C ALA A 2 -44.96 -27.21 -50.98
N GLY A 3 -44.29 -26.47 -50.17
CA GLY A 3 -43.15 -26.93 -49.36
C GLY A 3 -43.11 -26.19 -48.02
N ALA A 4 -43.31 -26.92 -46.96
CA ALA A 4 -43.67 -26.50 -45.65
C ALA A 4 -42.48 -25.77 -44.90
N ALA A 5 -42.84 -24.73 -44.19
CA ALA A 5 -42.00 -24.05 -43.21
C ALA A 5 -41.97 -24.84 -41.90
N GLY A 6 -40.78 -25.21 -41.43
CA GLY A 6 -40.55 -25.76 -40.10
C GLY A 6 -40.17 -24.64 -39.12
N LEU A 7 -41.06 -24.31 -38.19
CA LEU A 7 -40.80 -23.45 -37.05
C LEU A 7 -39.99 -24.24 -36.00
N ILE A 8 -38.78 -23.82 -35.72
CA ILE A 8 -38.06 -24.25 -34.53
C ILE A 8 -38.24 -23.18 -33.44
N ALA A 9 -39.07 -23.50 -32.46
CA ALA A 9 -39.25 -22.71 -31.26
C ALA A 9 -38.03 -22.91 -30.33
N ALA A 10 -37.17 -21.92 -30.21
CA ALA A 10 -36.11 -21.89 -29.18
C ALA A 10 -36.72 -21.37 -27.87
N CYS A 11 -36.88 -22.24 -26.89
CA CYS A 11 -37.16 -21.87 -25.51
C CYS A 11 -35.95 -21.12 -24.92
N ALA A 12 -36.06 -19.81 -24.83
CA ALA A 12 -35.14 -19.02 -24.02
C ALA A 12 -35.58 -19.11 -22.55
N ALA A 13 -34.85 -19.85 -21.74
CA ALA A 13 -35.00 -19.85 -20.29
C ALA A 13 -34.51 -18.50 -19.77
N LEU A 14 -35.43 -17.65 -19.35
CA LEU A 14 -35.14 -16.42 -18.62
C LEU A 14 -34.63 -16.80 -17.23
N ALA A 15 -33.32 -16.66 -17.00
CA ALA A 15 -32.76 -16.66 -15.68
C ALA A 15 -33.27 -15.41 -14.93
N GLN A 16 -34.18 -15.61 -13.99
CA GLN A 16 -34.59 -14.57 -13.06
C GLN A 16 -33.44 -14.32 -12.10
N GLY A 17 -32.71 -13.23 -12.31
CA GLY A 17 -31.79 -12.68 -11.33
C GLY A 17 -32.54 -12.17 -10.09
N PRO A 18 -31.88 -12.05 -8.94
CA PRO A 18 -32.52 -11.59 -7.72
C PRO A 18 -33.18 -10.23 -7.93
N ALA A 19 -34.40 -10.08 -7.43
CA ALA A 19 -35.19 -8.86 -7.53
C ALA A 19 -34.38 -7.66 -7.02
N ALA A 20 -34.17 -6.68 -7.89
CA ALA A 20 -33.55 -5.43 -7.53
C ALA A 20 -34.42 -4.71 -6.50
N ALA A 21 -33.81 -4.26 -5.41
CA ALA A 21 -34.47 -3.45 -4.39
C ALA A 21 -35.09 -2.20 -5.05
N PRO A 22 -36.29 -1.81 -4.68
CA PRO A 22 -36.95 -0.63 -5.30
C PRO A 22 -36.21 0.64 -4.83
N GLY A 23 -35.75 1.44 -5.79
CA GLY A 23 -35.52 2.81 -5.46
C GLY A 23 -34.43 3.61 -6.14
N TYR A 24 -33.50 3.01 -6.88
CA TYR A 24 -32.45 3.83 -7.51
C TYR A 24 -32.19 3.44 -8.96
N GLN A 25 -32.52 4.34 -9.87
CA GLN A 25 -32.07 4.24 -11.27
C GLN A 25 -30.92 5.21 -11.48
N VAL A 26 -29.72 4.69 -11.66
CA VAL A 26 -28.58 5.49 -12.10
C VAL A 26 -28.65 5.64 -13.61
N ARG A 27 -29.03 6.82 -14.09
CA ARG A 27 -28.89 7.18 -15.51
C ARG A 27 -27.55 7.85 -15.71
N ARG A 28 -26.69 7.28 -16.54
CA ARG A 28 -25.54 8.01 -17.06
C ARG A 28 -26.03 9.13 -17.98
N SER A 29 -25.78 10.37 -17.61
CA SER A 29 -25.94 11.53 -18.48
C SER A 29 -24.60 11.76 -19.18
N GLU A 30 -24.62 11.85 -20.51
CA GLU A 30 -23.43 12.20 -21.30
C GLU A 30 -23.16 13.70 -21.33
N GLN A 31 -23.94 14.51 -20.60
CA GLN A 31 -23.72 15.95 -20.49
C GLN A 31 -22.74 16.27 -19.38
N ALA A 32 -21.75 17.11 -19.70
CA ALA A 32 -20.79 17.61 -18.74
C ALA A 32 -21.49 18.29 -17.54
N LEU A 33 -21.21 17.84 -16.33
CA LEU A 33 -21.82 18.34 -15.09
C LEU A 33 -21.33 19.75 -14.64
N ALA A 34 -20.45 20.38 -15.42
CA ALA A 34 -19.97 21.73 -15.15
C ALA A 34 -21.11 22.74 -15.34
N GLY A 35 -21.59 23.31 -14.22
CA GLY A 35 -22.58 24.40 -14.21
C GLY A 35 -24.04 24.01 -13.95
N GLN A 36 -24.34 22.75 -13.68
CA GLN A 36 -25.68 22.33 -13.29
C GLN A 36 -25.84 22.34 -11.76
N PRO A 37 -26.84 23.03 -11.19
CA PRO A 37 -27.12 22.91 -9.77
C PRO A 37 -27.61 21.48 -9.48
N THR A 38 -26.90 20.76 -8.62
CA THR A 38 -27.33 19.45 -8.13
C THR A 38 -28.56 19.62 -7.25
N ARG A 39 -29.73 19.43 -7.83
CA ARG A 39 -31.00 19.40 -7.10
C ARG A 39 -31.44 17.96 -6.96
N TRP A 40 -31.41 17.44 -5.75
CA TRP A 40 -31.96 16.12 -5.46
C TRP A 40 -33.47 16.18 -5.62
N GLN A 41 -34.04 15.32 -6.47
CA GLN A 41 -35.50 15.13 -6.61
C GLN A 41 -35.80 13.67 -6.39
N PRO A 42 -36.75 13.32 -5.48
CA PRO A 42 -37.19 11.96 -5.32
C PRO A 42 -37.86 11.46 -6.62
N ALA A 43 -37.63 10.21 -6.96
CA ALA A 43 -38.27 9.60 -8.12
C ALA A 43 -39.82 9.59 -7.95
N PRO A 44 -40.60 9.84 -9.01
CA PRO A 44 -42.03 9.74 -8.93
C PRO A 44 -42.44 8.32 -8.49
N GLY A 45 -43.20 8.22 -7.39
CA GLY A 45 -43.63 6.94 -6.81
C GLY A 45 -42.68 6.41 -5.72
N ALA A 46 -41.66 7.13 -5.31
CA ALA A 46 -40.87 6.76 -4.15
C ALA A 46 -41.73 6.75 -2.87
N PRO A 47 -41.68 5.69 -2.04
CA PRO A 47 -42.44 5.66 -0.80
C PRO A 47 -41.96 6.79 0.09
N VAL A 48 -42.89 7.60 0.55
CA VAL A 48 -42.63 8.63 1.55
C VAL A 48 -42.36 7.89 2.87
N SER A 49 -41.15 7.98 3.39
CA SER A 49 -40.87 7.47 4.72
C SER A 49 -41.54 8.36 5.75
N GLU A 50 -42.76 7.99 6.17
CA GLU A 50 -43.39 8.60 7.32
C GLU A 50 -42.68 8.13 8.60
N TRP A 51 -42.04 9.07 9.31
CA TRP A 51 -41.55 8.82 10.63
C TRP A 51 -42.74 8.64 11.59
N ARG A 52 -43.00 7.41 12.03
CA ARG A 52 -43.97 7.15 13.08
C ARG A 52 -43.22 7.02 14.40
N PRO A 53 -43.53 7.84 15.41
CA PRO A 53 -42.97 7.60 16.72
C PRO A 53 -43.45 6.23 17.19
N ALA A 54 -42.51 5.34 17.58
CA ALA A 54 -42.84 4.05 18.16
C ALA A 54 -43.64 4.30 19.41
N GLY A 55 -44.89 3.75 19.47
CA GLY A 55 -45.74 3.80 20.65
C GLY A 55 -45.01 3.17 21.83
N ASN A 56 -45.23 3.76 22.99
CA ASN A 56 -44.62 3.42 24.28
C ASN A 56 -44.58 1.92 24.59
N ALA A 57 -43.45 1.54 25.22
CA ALA A 57 -43.27 0.28 26.00
C ALA A 57 -43.06 -0.98 25.17
N GLY A 58 -42.03 -1.02 24.38
CA GLY A 58 -41.31 -2.25 24.09
C GLY A 58 -39.93 -2.17 24.75
N SER A 59 -39.65 -3.07 25.68
CA SER A 59 -38.33 -3.23 26.24
C SER A 59 -37.36 -3.63 25.12
N TRP A 60 -36.50 -2.68 24.71
CA TRP A 60 -35.44 -2.96 23.75
C TRP A 60 -34.41 -3.85 24.46
N GLN A 61 -34.54 -5.16 24.32
CA GLN A 61 -33.40 -6.02 24.52
C GLN A 61 -32.48 -5.80 23.31
N ALA A 62 -31.40 -5.07 23.51
CA ALA A 62 -30.35 -4.95 22.54
C ALA A 62 -29.81 -6.36 22.26
N ALA A 63 -30.20 -6.95 21.16
CA ALA A 63 -29.51 -8.13 20.65
C ALA A 63 -28.02 -7.75 20.56
N PRO A 64 -27.09 -8.58 21.01
CA PRO A 64 -25.68 -8.29 20.88
C PRO A 64 -25.39 -8.17 19.37
N VAL A 65 -25.18 -6.94 18.91
CA VAL A 65 -24.69 -6.70 17.56
C VAL A 65 -23.28 -7.24 17.57
N GLN A 66 -23.12 -8.47 17.10
CA GLN A 66 -21.79 -8.98 16.79
C GLN A 66 -21.31 -8.15 15.60
N SER A 67 -20.53 -7.12 15.90
CA SER A 67 -19.80 -6.38 14.91
C SER A 67 -18.88 -7.36 14.17
N THR A 68 -19.19 -7.66 12.92
CA THR A 68 -18.31 -8.40 12.01
C THR A 68 -17.14 -7.57 11.51
N PHE A 69 -16.95 -6.37 12.07
CA PHE A 69 -15.68 -5.67 11.92
C PHE A 69 -14.63 -6.50 12.66
N SER A 70 -13.93 -7.38 11.92
CA SER A 70 -12.64 -7.84 12.40
C SER A 70 -11.82 -6.58 12.65
N LYS A 71 -11.46 -6.38 13.92
CA LYS A 71 -10.57 -5.29 14.32
C LYS A 71 -9.32 -5.43 13.45
N ALA A 72 -9.24 -4.64 12.37
CA ALA A 72 -8.01 -4.53 11.63
C ALA A 72 -6.93 -4.29 12.68
N ALA A 73 -5.90 -5.14 12.70
CA ALA A 73 -4.83 -5.03 13.68
C ALA A 73 -4.46 -3.56 13.76
N ALA A 74 -4.60 -2.97 14.97
CA ALA A 74 -4.39 -1.54 15.13
C ALA A 74 -3.05 -1.22 14.46
N PRO A 75 -2.92 -0.15 13.66
CA PRO A 75 -1.70 0.16 12.92
C PRO A 75 -0.45 0.16 13.82
N ASP A 76 -0.63 0.48 15.09
CA ASP A 76 0.40 0.44 16.13
C ASP A 76 0.94 -0.99 16.37
N THR A 77 0.10 -2.03 16.27
CA THR A 77 0.53 -3.42 16.42
C THR A 77 1.28 -3.91 15.19
N ALA A 78 0.85 -3.49 13.99
CA ALA A 78 1.50 -3.84 12.74
C ALA A 78 2.91 -3.23 12.64
N LEU A 79 3.11 -2.03 13.15
CA LEU A 79 4.39 -1.31 13.18
C LEU A 79 5.18 -1.55 14.47
N ARG A 80 4.78 -2.48 15.31
CA ARG A 80 5.51 -2.94 16.52
C ARG A 80 5.91 -1.82 17.48
N LEU A 81 5.08 -0.80 17.63
CA LEU A 81 5.36 0.34 18.52
C LEU A 81 5.52 -0.07 20.01
N ALA A 82 5.04 -1.23 20.38
CA ALA A 82 5.29 -1.80 21.73
C ALA A 82 6.77 -2.14 22.00
N GLU A 83 7.59 -2.29 20.96
CA GLU A 83 9.03 -2.53 21.08
C GLU A 83 9.84 -1.23 21.24
N VAL A 84 9.20 -0.09 20.99
CA VAL A 84 9.86 1.24 21.03
C VAL A 84 9.92 1.75 22.47
N PRO A 85 11.10 2.19 22.96
CA PRO A 85 11.20 2.82 24.26
C PRO A 85 10.24 4.01 24.40
N PRO A 86 9.58 4.20 25.57
CA PRO A 86 8.59 5.28 25.75
C PRO A 86 9.12 6.68 25.39
N ALA A 87 10.39 6.95 25.63
CA ALA A 87 11.03 8.22 25.30
C ALA A 87 11.07 8.51 23.79
N HIS A 88 11.11 7.48 22.95
CA HIS A 88 11.17 7.60 21.49
C HIS A 88 9.83 7.41 20.79
N LEU A 89 8.77 6.98 21.49
CA LEU A 89 7.52 6.51 20.91
C LEU A 89 6.84 7.56 20.00
N ALA A 90 6.68 8.78 20.47
CA ALA A 90 6.02 9.85 19.70
C ALA A 90 6.80 10.18 18.42
N ARG A 91 8.11 10.28 18.54
CA ARG A 91 8.99 10.61 17.41
C ARG A 91 9.07 9.45 16.40
N THR A 92 9.20 8.22 16.89
CA THR A 92 9.19 7.02 16.02
C THR A 92 7.89 6.91 15.24
N ARG A 93 6.74 7.18 15.86
CA ARG A 93 5.44 7.19 15.17
C ARG A 93 5.40 8.25 14.06
N ALA A 94 5.89 9.45 14.31
CA ALA A 94 5.99 10.50 13.29
C ALA A 94 6.90 10.06 12.13
N LEU A 95 8.08 9.51 12.42
CA LEU A 95 9.04 9.05 11.43
C LEU A 95 8.50 7.90 10.56
N LEU A 96 7.76 6.95 11.14
CA LEU A 96 7.10 5.88 10.39
C LEU A 96 6.11 6.43 9.36
N THR A 97 5.40 7.49 9.71
CA THR A 97 4.49 8.18 8.79
C THR A 97 5.24 9.00 7.74
N GLU A 98 6.23 9.79 8.15
CA GLU A 98 7.05 10.63 7.25
C GLU A 98 7.78 9.79 6.18
N LEU A 99 8.29 8.62 6.59
CA LEU A 99 9.02 7.70 5.72
C LEU A 99 8.12 6.69 5.01
N ASN A 100 6.79 6.81 5.11
CA ASN A 100 5.82 5.88 4.53
C ASN A 100 6.14 4.41 4.84
N ALA A 101 6.50 4.14 6.10
CA ALA A 101 6.87 2.80 6.53
C ALA A 101 5.72 1.80 6.37
N ARG A 102 6.02 0.63 5.83
CA ARG A 102 5.04 -0.43 5.54
C ARG A 102 5.31 -1.67 6.39
N PRO A 103 4.29 -2.23 7.07
CA PRO A 103 4.43 -3.54 7.70
C PRO A 103 4.41 -4.66 6.65
N THR A 104 5.17 -5.72 6.90
CA THR A 104 5.12 -6.94 6.10
C THR A 104 4.34 -8.05 6.82
N PRO A 105 3.87 -9.11 6.11
CA PRO A 105 3.25 -10.27 6.74
C PRO A 105 4.16 -10.95 7.77
N GLN A 106 5.48 -10.85 7.62
CA GLN A 106 6.50 -11.38 8.52
C GLN A 106 6.77 -10.45 9.73
N LYS A 107 5.92 -9.47 9.96
CA LYS A 107 6.06 -8.46 11.02
C LYS A 107 7.34 -7.62 10.92
N ALA A 108 7.97 -7.55 9.75
CA ALA A 108 9.04 -6.59 9.51
C ALA A 108 8.44 -5.23 9.10
N ILE A 109 9.19 -4.16 9.34
CA ILE A 109 8.85 -2.81 8.89
C ILE A 109 9.79 -2.47 7.73
N VAL A 110 9.25 -2.03 6.62
CA VAL A 110 10.02 -1.66 5.42
C VAL A 110 9.86 -0.17 5.17
N VAL A 111 10.99 0.49 4.97
CA VAL A 111 11.08 1.89 4.53
C VAL A 111 11.78 1.91 3.17
N ASP A 112 11.13 2.51 2.19
CA ASP A 112 11.67 2.68 0.85
C ASP A 112 12.29 4.06 0.70
N LEU A 113 13.57 4.10 0.31
CA LEU A 113 14.27 5.33 -0.05
C LEU A 113 14.53 5.32 -1.56
N PRO A 114 13.98 6.29 -2.33
CA PRO A 114 14.23 6.37 -3.77
C PRO A 114 15.72 6.53 -4.06
N ALA A 115 16.29 5.69 -4.95
CA ALA A 115 17.70 5.75 -5.27
C ALA A 115 18.10 7.09 -5.93
N ASP A 116 17.19 7.71 -6.66
CA ASP A 116 17.43 9.00 -7.34
C ASP A 116 17.60 10.18 -6.36
N VAL A 117 17.09 10.03 -5.12
CA VAL A 117 17.34 10.98 -4.02
C VAL A 117 18.70 10.74 -3.37
N LEU A 118 19.10 9.46 -3.31
CA LEU A 118 20.32 9.05 -2.58
C LEU A 118 21.59 9.14 -3.43
N PHE A 119 21.49 8.90 -4.74
CA PHE A 119 22.62 8.71 -5.64
C PHE A 119 22.44 9.44 -6.95
N ASP A 120 23.54 9.84 -7.55
CA ASP A 120 23.56 10.23 -8.98
C ASP A 120 23.31 9.01 -9.86
N PHE A 121 22.97 9.30 -11.12
CA PHE A 121 22.78 8.25 -12.12
C PHE A 121 24.03 7.36 -12.20
N ASP A 122 23.82 6.05 -12.14
CA ASP A 122 24.86 5.02 -12.25
C ASP A 122 25.96 5.06 -11.16
N LYS A 123 25.78 5.84 -10.08
CA LYS A 123 26.73 5.94 -8.98
C LYS A 123 26.20 5.24 -7.70
N ALA A 124 27.13 4.97 -6.80
CA ALA A 124 26.87 4.47 -5.47
C ALA A 124 27.38 5.43 -4.36
N ASP A 125 27.92 6.59 -4.74
CA ASP A 125 28.31 7.62 -3.78
C ASP A 125 27.08 8.42 -3.38
N LEU A 126 26.89 8.59 -2.06
CA LEU A 126 25.77 9.32 -1.52
C LEU A 126 25.85 10.80 -1.87
N ARG A 127 24.74 11.35 -2.34
CA ARG A 127 24.59 12.79 -2.61
C ARG A 127 24.50 13.57 -1.30
N PRO A 128 24.98 14.80 -1.25
CA PRO A 128 24.76 15.66 -0.08
C PRO A 128 23.28 15.83 0.27
N ASP A 129 22.40 15.88 -0.73
CA ASP A 129 20.95 16.02 -0.57
C ASP A 129 20.28 14.78 0.03
N ALA A 130 20.97 13.64 0.09
CA ALA A 130 20.49 12.42 0.72
C ALA A 130 20.49 12.50 2.26
N GLU A 131 21.30 13.38 2.83
CA GLU A 131 21.53 13.47 4.27
C GLU A 131 20.25 13.62 5.10
N PRO A 132 19.26 14.49 4.77
CA PRO A 132 18.04 14.61 5.56
C PRO A 132 17.19 13.32 5.57
N ALA A 133 17.19 12.56 4.47
CA ALA A 133 16.44 11.30 4.40
C ALA A 133 17.14 10.21 5.22
N LEU A 134 18.46 10.13 5.13
CA LEU A 134 19.28 9.16 5.87
C LEU A 134 19.28 9.46 7.37
N ALA A 135 19.30 10.74 7.78
CA ALA A 135 19.20 11.13 9.18
C ALA A 135 17.88 10.70 9.81
N ARG A 136 16.75 10.90 9.10
CA ARG A 136 15.42 10.43 9.55
C ARG A 136 15.35 8.90 9.64
N ALA A 137 15.93 8.21 8.68
CA ALA A 137 16.00 6.76 8.72
C ALA A 137 16.87 6.26 9.89
N ALA A 138 18.01 6.88 10.15
CA ALA A 138 18.87 6.56 11.28
C ALA A 138 18.16 6.82 12.63
N GLU A 139 17.44 7.92 12.75
CA GLU A 139 16.65 8.25 13.94
C GLU A 139 15.53 7.21 14.14
N LEU A 140 14.88 6.76 13.06
CA LEU A 140 13.90 5.66 13.13
C LEU A 140 14.53 4.39 13.70
N LEU A 141 15.75 4.04 13.29
CA LEU A 141 16.46 2.86 13.79
C LEU A 141 16.76 2.94 15.28
N GLN A 142 16.94 4.13 15.86
CA GLN A 142 17.10 4.32 17.30
C GLN A 142 15.83 3.95 18.08
N GLY A 143 14.66 4.05 17.44
CA GLY A 143 13.40 3.57 17.99
C GLY A 143 13.31 2.04 18.10
N TYR A 144 14.14 1.30 17.37
CA TYR A 144 14.18 -0.17 17.35
C TYR A 144 15.61 -0.70 17.63
N PRO A 145 16.19 -0.44 18.80
CA PRO A 145 17.61 -0.66 19.04
C PRO A 145 18.04 -2.13 18.90
N GLU A 146 17.19 -3.07 19.23
CA GLU A 146 17.49 -4.51 19.23
C GLU A 146 16.96 -5.26 18.00
N ALA A 147 16.23 -4.57 17.11
CA ALA A 147 15.69 -5.24 15.95
C ALA A 147 16.79 -5.50 14.89
N PRO A 148 16.87 -6.67 14.27
CA PRO A 148 17.79 -6.90 13.16
C PRO A 148 17.41 -6.00 11.98
N VAL A 149 18.41 -5.36 11.36
CA VAL A 149 18.18 -4.47 10.22
C VAL A 149 18.92 -4.99 9.00
N ARG A 150 18.21 -4.99 7.88
CA ARG A 150 18.77 -5.33 6.58
C ARG A 150 18.54 -4.17 5.62
N VAL A 151 19.56 -3.82 4.86
CA VAL A 151 19.53 -2.80 3.82
C VAL A 151 19.59 -3.52 2.47
N ARG A 152 18.58 -3.37 1.64
CA ARG A 152 18.41 -4.07 0.36
C ARG A 152 18.44 -3.06 -0.78
N GLY A 153 19.34 -3.24 -1.74
CA GLY A 153 19.42 -2.40 -2.92
C GLY A 153 18.66 -3.02 -4.10
N HIS A 154 17.96 -2.17 -4.85
CA HIS A 154 17.22 -2.56 -6.05
C HIS A 154 17.56 -1.65 -7.23
N THR A 155 17.42 -2.18 -8.42
CA THR A 155 17.55 -1.44 -9.69
C THR A 155 16.29 -1.63 -10.54
N ASP A 156 16.20 -0.88 -11.62
CA ASP A 156 15.26 -1.17 -12.70
C ASP A 156 15.79 -2.32 -13.60
N ALA A 157 15.03 -2.64 -14.63
CA ALA A 157 15.34 -3.75 -15.55
C ALA A 157 16.41 -3.44 -16.61
N ARG A 158 16.98 -2.24 -16.63
CA ARG A 158 18.01 -1.88 -17.60
C ARG A 158 19.39 -2.41 -17.20
N GLY A 159 20.14 -2.89 -18.17
CA GLY A 159 21.48 -3.45 -17.97
C GLY A 159 21.47 -4.96 -17.70
N SER A 160 22.67 -5.52 -17.44
CA SER A 160 22.84 -6.92 -17.13
C SER A 160 22.54 -7.23 -15.66
N ASP A 161 22.14 -8.46 -15.33
CA ASP A 161 21.86 -8.88 -13.96
C ASP A 161 23.07 -8.71 -13.05
N ALA A 162 24.25 -9.19 -13.51
CA ALA A 162 25.49 -9.10 -12.73
C ALA A 162 25.86 -7.62 -12.41
N TYR A 163 25.67 -6.72 -13.36
CA TYR A 163 25.90 -5.31 -13.15
C TYR A 163 24.93 -4.72 -12.12
N ASN A 164 23.64 -5.00 -12.27
CA ASN A 164 22.59 -4.51 -11.38
C ASN A 164 22.74 -5.05 -9.95
N GLU A 165 23.11 -6.32 -9.80
CA GLU A 165 23.41 -6.90 -8.48
C GLU A 165 24.60 -6.19 -7.82
N ALA A 166 25.69 -6.02 -8.56
CA ALA A 166 26.87 -5.33 -8.02
C ALA A 166 26.59 -3.87 -7.68
N LEU A 167 25.86 -3.12 -8.53
CA LEU A 167 25.49 -1.73 -8.27
C LEU A 167 24.56 -1.60 -7.06
N SER A 168 23.52 -2.43 -7.00
CA SER A 168 22.56 -2.43 -5.90
C SER A 168 23.21 -2.80 -4.55
N LEU A 169 24.15 -3.76 -4.55
CA LEU A 169 24.90 -4.12 -3.36
C LEU A 169 25.78 -2.96 -2.89
N ARG A 170 26.55 -2.30 -3.77
CA ARG A 170 27.36 -1.13 -3.41
C ARG A 170 26.49 -0.02 -2.82
N ARG A 171 25.31 0.25 -3.39
CA ARG A 171 24.37 1.24 -2.87
C ARG A 171 23.86 0.87 -1.49
N ALA A 172 23.47 -0.39 -1.28
CA ALA A 172 23.04 -0.88 0.03
C ALA A 172 24.14 -0.73 1.08
N GLN A 173 25.40 -1.03 0.72
CA GLN A 173 26.57 -0.87 1.62
C GLN A 173 26.78 0.59 2.01
N ARG A 174 26.74 1.54 1.06
CA ARG A 174 26.91 2.97 1.36
C ARG A 174 25.82 3.51 2.28
N VAL A 175 24.57 3.10 2.06
CA VAL A 175 23.46 3.45 2.96
C VAL A 175 23.66 2.83 4.35
N ALA A 176 24.03 1.55 4.42
CA ALA A 176 24.25 0.87 5.69
C ALA A 176 25.40 1.50 6.49
N GLU A 177 26.53 1.84 5.86
CA GLU A 177 27.65 2.56 6.47
C GLU A 177 27.20 3.90 7.07
N ARG A 178 26.42 4.67 6.31
CA ARG A 178 25.93 5.98 6.78
C ARG A 178 24.94 5.84 7.94
N LEU A 179 24.03 4.87 7.87
CA LEU A 179 23.07 4.60 8.92
C LEU A 179 23.75 4.10 10.20
N ALA A 180 24.72 3.19 10.09
CA ALA A 180 25.49 2.68 11.23
C ALA A 180 26.24 3.79 11.95
N ALA A 181 26.86 4.70 11.21
CA ALA A 181 27.57 5.85 11.78
C ALA A 181 26.63 6.79 12.56
N ALA A 182 25.36 6.92 12.15
CA ALA A 182 24.39 7.81 12.78
C ALA A 182 23.55 7.14 13.88
N ALA A 183 23.25 5.85 13.75
CA ALA A 183 22.41 5.11 14.70
C ALA A 183 23.20 4.40 15.82
N GLY A 184 24.53 4.55 15.85
CA GLY A 184 25.43 3.82 16.75
C GLY A 184 25.91 2.52 16.13
N THR A 185 26.96 1.92 16.73
CA THR A 185 27.67 0.72 16.25
C THR A 185 26.76 -0.49 16.19
N ARG A 186 25.99 -0.57 15.14
CA ARG A 186 25.06 -1.66 14.87
C ARG A 186 25.43 -2.29 13.54
N THR A 187 25.60 -3.60 13.52
CA THR A 187 25.83 -4.33 12.27
C THR A 187 24.56 -4.35 11.46
N LEU A 188 24.56 -3.72 10.28
CA LEU A 188 23.49 -3.77 9.32
C LEU A 188 23.84 -4.80 8.24
N GLN A 189 22.92 -5.73 7.96
CA GLN A 189 23.09 -6.67 6.85
C GLN A 189 22.82 -5.95 5.54
N THR A 190 23.60 -6.22 4.49
CA THR A 190 23.41 -5.62 3.17
C THR A 190 23.18 -6.68 2.12
N GLU A 191 22.27 -6.39 1.18
CA GLU A 191 21.89 -7.29 0.09
C GLU A 191 21.68 -6.50 -1.20
N GLY A 192 22.29 -6.99 -2.30
CA GLY A 192 22.06 -6.46 -3.64
C GLY A 192 21.11 -7.37 -4.40
N LEU A 193 19.91 -6.89 -4.68
CA LEU A 193 18.88 -7.66 -5.37
C LEU A 193 18.78 -7.34 -6.87
N GLY A 194 19.48 -6.29 -7.31
CA GLY A 194 19.37 -5.88 -8.70
C GLY A 194 17.90 -5.69 -9.10
N ARG A 195 17.49 -6.27 -10.21
CA ARG A 195 16.12 -6.18 -10.75
C ARG A 195 15.17 -7.31 -10.33
N ARG A 196 15.57 -8.18 -9.40
CA ARG A 196 14.83 -9.43 -9.07
C ARG A 196 13.50 -9.20 -8.38
N GLU A 197 13.33 -8.13 -7.62
CA GLU A 197 12.13 -7.82 -6.85
C GLU A 197 11.55 -6.45 -7.23
N PRO A 198 10.92 -6.34 -8.41
CA PRO A 198 10.30 -5.09 -8.83
C PRO A 198 9.01 -4.82 -8.04
N VAL A 199 8.78 -3.57 -7.64
CA VAL A 199 7.54 -3.11 -7.00
C VAL A 199 6.56 -2.50 -7.99
N ALA A 200 7.02 -2.23 -9.22
CA ALA A 200 6.21 -1.74 -10.32
C ALA A 200 6.66 -2.38 -11.64
N PRO A 201 5.79 -2.46 -12.64
CA PRO A 201 6.18 -2.88 -13.98
C PRO A 201 7.29 -1.99 -14.55
N ASN A 202 8.23 -2.57 -15.30
CA ASN A 202 9.24 -1.79 -16.04
C ASN A 202 8.76 -1.42 -17.45
N THR A 203 7.65 -2.01 -17.88
CA THR A 203 7.00 -1.77 -19.16
C THR A 203 5.50 -1.60 -18.97
N THR A 204 4.89 -0.76 -19.79
CA THR A 204 3.44 -0.60 -19.85
C THR A 204 2.75 -1.86 -20.41
N PRO A 205 1.42 -2.04 -20.26
CA PRO A 205 0.72 -3.22 -20.76
C PRO A 205 0.82 -3.46 -22.27
N ASP A 206 1.10 -2.41 -23.05
CA ASP A 206 1.35 -2.47 -24.50
C ASP A 206 2.82 -2.72 -24.86
N GLY A 207 3.66 -3.04 -23.87
CA GLY A 207 5.07 -3.41 -24.05
C GLY A 207 6.05 -2.24 -24.21
N ARG A 208 5.58 -1.00 -24.11
CA ARG A 208 6.45 0.18 -24.13
C ARG A 208 7.18 0.37 -22.81
N ASP A 209 8.28 1.12 -22.85
CA ASP A 209 9.03 1.49 -21.64
C ASP A 209 8.14 2.26 -20.64
N ASP A 210 8.23 1.90 -19.35
CA ASP A 210 7.57 2.61 -18.25
C ASP A 210 8.61 3.28 -17.34
N PRO A 211 8.93 4.56 -17.60
CA PRO A 211 9.90 5.31 -16.79
C PRO A 211 9.48 5.47 -15.33
N GLU A 212 8.18 5.62 -15.05
CA GLU A 212 7.66 5.77 -13.68
C GLU A 212 7.78 4.48 -12.90
N GLY A 213 7.43 3.34 -13.51
CA GLY A 213 7.60 2.03 -12.92
C GLY A 213 9.07 1.74 -12.62
N ARG A 214 9.98 2.05 -13.57
CA ARG A 214 11.42 1.93 -13.34
C ARG A 214 11.93 2.84 -12.22
N GLN A 215 11.42 4.06 -12.09
CA GLN A 215 11.78 4.95 -11.00
C GLN A 215 11.43 4.36 -9.64
N LYS A 216 10.24 3.76 -9.50
CA LYS A 216 9.82 3.08 -8.27
C LYS A 216 10.71 1.87 -7.95
N ASN A 217 11.18 1.17 -8.98
CA ASN A 217 12.05 0.01 -8.80
C ASN A 217 13.47 0.40 -8.35
N ARG A 218 13.98 1.57 -8.76
CA ARG A 218 15.26 2.10 -8.28
C ARG A 218 15.12 2.63 -6.86
N ARG A 219 15.35 1.78 -5.88
CA ARG A 219 15.18 2.10 -4.45
C ARG A 219 16.19 1.37 -3.57
N VAL A 220 16.34 1.85 -2.36
CA VAL A 220 16.98 1.13 -1.26
C VAL A 220 15.93 0.90 -0.17
N GLU A 221 15.74 -0.35 0.21
CA GLU A 221 14.84 -0.74 1.30
C GLU A 221 15.62 -0.88 2.60
N ILE A 222 15.09 -0.31 3.67
CA ILE A 222 15.54 -0.56 5.03
C ILE A 222 14.50 -1.46 5.68
N VAL A 223 14.88 -2.70 5.97
CA VAL A 223 14.00 -3.72 6.54
C VAL A 223 14.35 -3.91 8.01
N ILE A 224 13.44 -3.48 8.89
CA ILE A 224 13.56 -3.65 10.34
C ILE A 224 12.82 -4.92 10.73
N GLY A 225 13.55 -5.99 10.96
CA GLY A 225 13.00 -7.30 11.32
C GLY A 225 12.41 -7.32 12.73
N PRO A 226 11.56 -8.31 13.06
CA PRO A 226 11.10 -8.49 14.43
C PRO A 226 12.28 -8.82 15.34
N ARG A 227 12.21 -8.33 16.59
CA ARG A 227 13.17 -8.72 17.60
C ARG A 227 13.10 -10.23 17.78
N THR A 228 14.19 -10.93 17.56
CA THR A 228 14.28 -12.34 17.94
C THR A 228 14.23 -12.38 19.45
N ALA A 229 13.21 -13.04 20.01
CA ALA A 229 13.23 -13.34 21.44
C ALA A 229 14.53 -14.09 21.67
N GLY A 230 15.43 -13.49 22.46
CA GLY A 230 16.72 -14.08 22.78
C GLY A 230 16.50 -15.45 23.38
N GLY A 231 17.20 -16.44 22.85
CA GLY A 231 17.31 -17.76 23.46
C GLY A 231 18.07 -17.68 24.77
#